data_6633c0311042ef7968b3099452fa1176
#
_entry.id   6633c0311042ef7968b3099452fa1176
#
_cell.length_a   1.000
_cell.length_b   1.000
_cell.length_c   1.000
_cell.angle_alpha   90.00
_cell.angle_beta   90.00
_cell.angle_gamma   90.00
#
_symmetry.space_group_name_H-M   'P 1'
#
loop_
_entity.id
_entity.type
_entity.pdbx_description
1 polymer ?
#
loop_
_entity_poly.entity_id
_entity_poly.type
_entity_poly.pdbx_seq_one_letter_code
_entity_poly.pdbx_strand_id
1 'polypeptide(L)'
;MILALLLCLVTQDTVPVGYGTLRRDDIVARFSTATLEIQVLPLDEQVIRLLAPDTYRSLAQLVRSRAADLADAAARGSTQSPTLVMVTFLGVVPGARFNPEELNITSRGRLFRPIGVVPLSPTWRSNQLDARQQAAAIYLFEPGISVREQLAVGYQGLSSDAWTRSLRLLDQERARVRARAQSEAKRDSGAP
;
A
#
# COMPACT_ATOMS: atom_id res chain seq x y z
N MET A 1 2.45 47.87 20.48
CA MET A 1 2.24 46.43 20.70
C MET A 1 2.18 45.74 19.34
N ILE A 2 3.29 45.13 18.92
CA ILE A 2 3.37 44.41 17.63
C ILE A 2 3.12 42.95 17.95
N LEU A 3 1.95 42.43 17.49
CA LEU A 3 1.57 41.03 17.65
C LEU A 3 2.28 40.25 16.55
N ALA A 4 3.39 39.57 16.88
CA ALA A 4 4.09 38.67 15.98
C ALA A 4 3.23 37.40 15.82
N LEU A 5 2.59 37.26 14.66
CA LEU A 5 1.86 36.07 14.25
C LEU A 5 2.89 34.98 13.90
N LEU A 6 3.16 34.07 14.84
CA LEU A 6 3.97 32.88 14.59
C LEU A 6 3.17 31.94 13.69
N LEU A 7 3.44 32.00 12.37
CA LEU A 7 2.93 31.03 11.41
C LEU A 7 3.69 29.70 11.65
N CYS A 8 3.13 28.80 12.46
CA CYS A 8 3.61 27.41 12.53
C CYS A 8 3.39 26.78 11.15
N LEU A 9 4.41 26.76 10.31
CA LEU A 9 4.48 25.89 9.15
C LEU A 9 4.47 24.46 9.65
N VAL A 10 3.28 23.84 9.66
CA VAL A 10 3.13 22.39 9.76
C VAL A 10 3.73 21.84 8.47
N THR A 11 5.02 21.53 8.49
CA THR A 11 5.66 20.78 7.42
C THR A 11 4.98 19.41 7.40
N GLN A 12 4.05 19.23 6.46
CA GLN A 12 3.51 17.91 6.20
C GLN A 12 4.70 17.01 5.90
N ASP A 13 4.85 15.97 6.68
CA ASP A 13 5.93 14.97 6.59
C ASP A 13 5.75 14.08 5.33
N THR A 14 5.57 14.73 4.19
CA THR A 14 5.35 14.13 2.89
C THR A 14 6.68 13.75 2.26
N VAL A 15 6.78 12.49 1.85
CA VAL A 15 7.93 11.99 1.09
C VAL A 15 7.92 12.63 -0.29
N PRO A 16 9.03 13.29 -0.74
CA PRO A 16 9.12 13.84 -2.08
C PRO A 16 8.97 12.76 -3.16
N VAL A 17 8.28 13.11 -4.26
CA VAL A 17 8.07 12.19 -5.39
C VAL A 17 9.32 12.16 -6.28
N GLY A 18 9.66 10.98 -6.81
CA GLY A 18 10.69 10.85 -7.85
C GLY A 18 12.08 10.46 -7.34
N TYR A 19 12.28 10.37 -6.04
CA TYR A 19 13.57 10.09 -5.41
C TYR A 19 13.70 8.69 -4.82
N GLY A 20 12.62 7.90 -4.83
CA GLY A 20 12.62 6.53 -4.33
C GLY A 20 13.40 5.58 -5.24
N THR A 21 13.97 4.53 -4.65
CA THR A 21 14.75 3.51 -5.39
C THR A 21 14.32 2.08 -5.09
N LEU A 22 13.36 1.89 -4.17
CA LEU A 22 12.88 0.55 -3.84
C LEU A 22 12.12 -0.07 -5.02
N ARG A 23 12.24 -1.38 -5.12
CA ARG A 23 11.41 -2.20 -6.01
C ARG A 23 10.12 -2.58 -5.29
N ARG A 24 9.08 -2.86 -6.04
CA ARG A 24 7.82 -3.37 -5.47
C ARG A 24 8.06 -4.60 -4.60
N ASP A 25 8.93 -5.50 -5.04
CA ASP A 25 9.22 -6.76 -4.35
C ASP A 25 9.92 -6.59 -3.01
N ASP A 26 10.59 -5.45 -2.78
CA ASP A 26 11.28 -5.13 -1.53
C ASP A 26 10.29 -4.83 -0.39
N ILE A 27 9.06 -4.42 -0.72
CA ILE A 27 8.07 -3.93 0.25
C ILE A 27 6.74 -4.71 0.25
N VAL A 28 6.57 -5.66 -0.65
CA VAL A 28 5.39 -6.54 -0.65
C VAL A 28 5.48 -7.51 0.51
N ALA A 29 4.49 -7.49 1.40
CA ALA A 29 4.33 -8.52 2.41
C ALA A 29 3.80 -9.81 1.74
N ARG A 30 4.55 -10.90 1.89
CA ARG A 30 4.19 -12.22 1.32
C ARG A 30 3.99 -13.23 2.42
N PHE A 31 2.98 -14.05 2.28
CA PHE A 31 2.79 -15.25 3.08
C PHE A 31 2.01 -16.31 2.28
N SER A 32 2.10 -17.56 2.71
CA SER A 32 1.55 -18.68 1.96
C SER A 32 0.61 -19.52 2.84
N THR A 33 -0.42 -20.02 2.21
CA THR A 33 -1.23 -21.16 2.70
C THR A 33 -0.76 -22.43 2.00
N ALA A 34 -1.45 -23.54 2.19
CA ALA A 34 -1.15 -24.79 1.48
C ALA A 34 -1.37 -24.67 -0.06
N THR A 35 -2.26 -23.78 -0.51
CA THR A 35 -2.70 -23.70 -1.91
C THR A 35 -2.47 -22.36 -2.56
N LEU A 36 -2.20 -21.29 -1.78
CA LEU A 36 -2.08 -19.92 -2.25
C LEU A 36 -0.83 -19.26 -1.70
N GLU A 37 -0.17 -18.43 -2.53
CA GLU A 37 0.69 -17.35 -2.06
C GLU A 37 -0.13 -16.05 -2.10
N ILE A 38 -0.04 -15.25 -1.03
CA ILE A 38 -0.76 -14.00 -0.89
C ILE A 38 0.27 -12.88 -0.79
N GLN A 39 0.11 -11.88 -1.64
CA GLN A 39 0.95 -10.68 -1.69
C GLN A 39 0.12 -9.47 -1.32
N VAL A 40 0.63 -8.67 -0.39
CA VAL A 40 -0.08 -7.49 0.14
C VAL A 40 0.83 -6.27 0.05
N LEU A 41 0.36 -5.22 -0.62
CA LEU A 41 1.06 -3.96 -0.82
C LEU A 41 0.14 -2.80 -0.44
N PRO A 42 0.43 -2.06 0.64
CA PRO A 42 -0.26 -0.81 0.94
C PRO A 42 -0.05 0.22 -0.17
N LEU A 43 -1.13 0.81 -0.67
CA LEU A 43 -1.10 1.87 -1.70
C LEU A 43 -1.09 3.28 -1.06
N ASP A 44 -0.51 3.40 0.13
CA ASP A 44 -0.34 4.66 0.83
C ASP A 44 0.81 5.48 0.19
N GLU A 45 0.59 6.77 -0.01
CA GLU A 45 1.58 7.68 -0.59
C GLU A 45 2.90 7.69 0.18
N GLN A 46 2.89 7.51 1.51
CA GLN A 46 4.10 7.44 2.34
C GLN A 46 4.94 6.18 2.06
N VAL A 47 4.35 5.18 1.41
CA VAL A 47 5.00 3.92 1.01
C VAL A 47 5.36 3.96 -0.47
N ILE A 48 4.39 4.22 -1.35
CA ILE A 48 4.62 4.11 -2.80
C ILE A 48 5.59 5.16 -3.34
N ARG A 49 5.73 6.33 -2.70
CA ARG A 49 6.73 7.35 -3.07
C ARG A 49 8.18 6.93 -2.78
N LEU A 50 8.40 5.86 -2.02
CA LEU A 50 9.72 5.29 -1.78
C LEU A 50 10.16 4.35 -2.90
N LEU A 51 9.24 3.97 -3.78
CA LEU A 51 9.51 3.13 -4.94
C LEU A 51 10.20 3.92 -6.06
N ALA A 52 10.88 3.19 -6.93
CA ALA A 52 11.45 3.75 -8.16
C ALA A 52 10.38 4.53 -8.95
N PRO A 53 10.76 5.63 -9.63
CA PRO A 53 9.80 6.57 -10.23
C PRO A 53 8.83 5.97 -11.23
N ASP A 54 9.24 4.96 -11.98
CA ASP A 54 8.41 4.21 -12.93
C ASP A 54 7.38 3.35 -12.22
N THR A 55 7.78 2.65 -11.16
CA THR A 55 6.90 1.84 -10.32
C THR A 55 5.89 2.71 -9.58
N TYR A 56 6.32 3.84 -9.00
CA TYR A 56 5.41 4.81 -8.40
C TYR A 56 4.37 5.30 -9.40
N ARG A 57 4.82 5.74 -10.60
CA ARG A 57 3.91 6.25 -11.65
C ARG A 57 2.88 5.19 -12.06
N SER A 58 3.32 3.94 -12.22
CA SER A 58 2.43 2.82 -12.57
C SER A 58 1.36 2.59 -11.50
N LEU A 59 1.73 2.53 -10.21
CA LEU A 59 0.77 2.34 -9.12
C LEU A 59 -0.17 3.54 -8.96
N ALA A 60 0.35 4.76 -9.03
CA ALA A 60 -0.46 5.97 -8.96
C ALA A 60 -1.44 6.07 -10.15
N GLN A 61 -1.02 5.66 -11.34
CA GLN A 61 -1.92 5.58 -12.51
C GLN A 61 -2.97 4.49 -12.35
N LEU A 62 -2.61 3.33 -11.80
CA LEU A 62 -3.57 2.27 -11.50
C LEU A 62 -4.68 2.77 -10.57
N VAL A 63 -4.32 3.43 -9.46
CA VAL A 63 -5.30 3.99 -8.53
C VAL A 63 -6.17 5.04 -9.22
N ARG A 64 -5.58 5.94 -10.01
CA ARG A 64 -6.35 6.96 -10.76
C ARG A 64 -7.29 6.34 -11.78
N SER A 65 -6.87 5.30 -12.51
CA SER A 65 -7.70 4.63 -13.51
C SER A 65 -8.90 3.89 -12.91
N ARG A 66 -8.87 3.63 -11.60
CA ARG A 66 -9.95 2.98 -10.85
C ARG A 66 -10.67 3.93 -9.88
N ALA A 67 -10.46 5.24 -10.01
CA ALA A 67 -10.96 6.23 -9.08
C ALA A 67 -12.50 6.18 -8.91
N ALA A 68 -13.26 5.98 -10.00
CA ALA A 68 -14.71 5.85 -9.93
C ALA A 68 -15.13 4.59 -9.16
N ASP A 69 -14.55 3.42 -9.50
CA ASP A 69 -14.86 2.15 -8.83
C ASP A 69 -14.51 2.22 -7.32
N LEU A 70 -13.38 2.88 -6.99
CA LEU A 70 -12.93 3.08 -5.61
C LEU A 70 -13.85 4.02 -4.84
N ALA A 71 -14.30 5.11 -5.47
CA ALA A 71 -15.24 6.05 -4.86
C ALA A 71 -16.59 5.38 -4.57
N ASP A 72 -17.12 4.61 -5.51
CA ASP A 72 -18.35 3.85 -5.34
C ASP A 72 -18.23 2.79 -4.22
N ALA A 73 -17.10 2.09 -4.16
CA ALA A 73 -16.84 1.13 -3.08
C ALA A 73 -16.71 1.81 -1.73
N ALA A 74 -16.04 2.96 -1.65
CA ALA A 74 -15.89 3.76 -0.44
C ALA A 74 -17.24 4.29 0.06
N ALA A 75 -18.10 4.77 -0.85
CA ALA A 75 -19.46 5.24 -0.53
C ALA A 75 -20.30 4.10 0.06
N ARG A 76 -20.27 2.91 -0.53
CA ARG A 76 -20.95 1.73 0.04
C ARG A 76 -20.42 1.35 1.43
N GLY A 77 -19.12 1.53 1.67
CA GLY A 77 -18.47 1.31 2.97
C GLY A 77 -18.61 2.49 3.94
N SER A 78 -19.37 3.53 3.58
CA SER A 78 -19.63 4.74 4.42
C SER A 78 -18.33 5.43 4.87
N THR A 79 -17.29 5.47 4.01
CA THR A 79 -16.02 6.13 4.30
C THR A 79 -15.63 7.11 3.19
N GLN A 80 -15.01 8.24 3.57
CA GLN A 80 -14.52 9.24 2.60
C GLN A 80 -13.04 9.04 2.25
N SER A 81 -12.26 8.42 3.14
CA SER A 81 -10.81 8.27 3.00
C SER A 81 -10.38 6.85 3.38
N PRO A 82 -10.70 5.84 2.55
CA PRO A 82 -10.31 4.47 2.84
C PRO A 82 -8.81 4.28 2.76
N THR A 83 -8.27 3.37 3.57
CA THR A 83 -6.93 2.84 3.36
C THR A 83 -6.96 1.84 2.22
N LEU A 84 -6.15 2.07 1.19
CA LEU A 84 -6.09 1.23 0.00
C LEU A 84 -4.93 0.24 0.10
N VAL A 85 -5.22 -1.02 -0.21
CA VAL A 85 -4.22 -2.09 -0.19
C VAL A 85 -4.40 -2.96 -1.44
N MET A 86 -3.35 -3.11 -2.22
CA MET A 86 -3.36 -4.05 -3.34
C MET A 86 -3.05 -5.45 -2.82
N VAL A 87 -3.92 -6.41 -3.15
CA VAL A 87 -3.78 -7.82 -2.79
C VAL A 87 -3.73 -8.65 -4.06
N THR A 88 -2.79 -9.58 -4.11
CA THR A 88 -2.67 -10.57 -5.18
C THR A 88 -2.67 -11.95 -4.57
N PHE A 89 -3.56 -12.80 -5.02
CA PHE A 89 -3.57 -14.23 -4.76
C PHE A 89 -2.90 -14.94 -5.94
N LEU A 90 -1.96 -15.81 -5.66
CA LEU A 90 -1.28 -16.65 -6.62
C LEU A 90 -1.57 -18.11 -6.30
N GLY A 91 -2.10 -18.87 -7.24
CA GLY A 91 -2.34 -20.31 -7.11
C GLY A 91 -1.01 -21.08 -7.08
N VAL A 92 -0.79 -21.86 -6.03
CA VAL A 92 0.37 -22.76 -5.90
C VAL A 92 0.06 -24.14 -6.49
N VAL A 93 -1.18 -24.54 -6.39
CA VAL A 93 -1.68 -25.82 -6.93
C VAL A 93 -2.86 -25.55 -7.87
N PRO A 94 -3.18 -26.48 -8.81
CA PRO A 94 -4.36 -26.36 -9.66
C PRO A 94 -5.64 -26.32 -8.83
N GLY A 95 -6.58 -25.46 -9.23
CA GLY A 95 -7.89 -25.35 -8.58
C GLY A 95 -7.87 -24.70 -7.20
N ALA A 96 -6.81 -23.98 -6.84
CA ALA A 96 -6.72 -23.26 -5.57
C ALA A 96 -7.86 -22.24 -5.46
N ARG A 97 -8.62 -22.28 -4.35
CA ARG A 97 -9.73 -21.34 -4.10
C ARG A 97 -9.31 -20.27 -3.12
N PHE A 98 -9.76 -19.04 -3.37
CA PHE A 98 -9.60 -17.92 -2.44
C PHE A 98 -10.93 -17.28 -2.09
N ASN A 99 -11.03 -16.80 -0.86
CA ASN A 99 -12.17 -16.02 -0.39
C ASN A 99 -11.71 -14.60 -0.07
N PRO A 100 -12.12 -13.61 -0.86
CA PRO A 100 -11.71 -12.21 -0.66
C PRO A 100 -12.06 -11.66 0.73
N GLU A 101 -13.17 -12.09 1.31
CA GLU A 101 -13.70 -11.56 2.59
C GLU A 101 -12.90 -12.03 3.82
N GLU A 102 -12.10 -13.08 3.67
CA GLU A 102 -11.32 -13.63 4.79
C GLU A 102 -9.99 -12.89 5.04
N LEU A 103 -9.61 -11.99 4.12
CA LEU A 103 -8.44 -11.15 4.33
C LEU A 103 -8.75 -10.10 5.40
N ASN A 104 -7.82 -9.93 6.33
CA ASN A 104 -7.92 -8.89 7.35
C ASN A 104 -6.54 -8.31 7.66
N ILE A 105 -6.51 -7.15 8.29
CA ILE A 105 -5.29 -6.49 8.75
C ILE A 105 -5.44 -6.14 10.22
N THR A 106 -4.46 -6.51 11.03
CA THR A 106 -4.36 -6.05 12.42
C THR A 106 -3.30 -4.96 12.50
N SER A 107 -3.69 -3.78 12.98
CA SER A 107 -2.81 -2.63 13.20
C SER A 107 -3.11 -2.01 14.54
N ARG A 108 -2.09 -1.75 15.37
CA ARG A 108 -2.24 -1.19 16.73
C ARG A 108 -3.24 -1.97 17.60
N GLY A 109 -3.25 -3.29 17.49
CA GLY A 109 -4.18 -4.15 18.23
C GLY A 109 -5.64 -4.15 17.76
N ARG A 110 -5.98 -3.36 16.73
CA ARG A 110 -7.31 -3.33 16.11
C ARG A 110 -7.32 -4.19 14.85
N LEU A 111 -8.38 -4.99 14.71
CA LEU A 111 -8.66 -5.78 13.51
C LEU A 111 -9.46 -4.93 12.52
N PHE A 112 -8.96 -4.84 11.29
CA PHE A 112 -9.63 -4.21 10.15
C PHE A 112 -10.07 -5.28 9.15
N ARG A 113 -11.33 -5.24 8.76
CA ARG A 113 -11.88 -6.06 7.68
C ARG A 113 -12.09 -5.20 6.43
N PRO A 114 -12.05 -5.78 5.23
CA PRO A 114 -12.35 -5.03 4.02
C PRO A 114 -13.78 -4.47 4.07
N ILE A 115 -13.93 -3.21 3.73
CA ILE A 115 -15.22 -2.53 3.53
C ILE A 115 -15.61 -2.49 2.05
N GLY A 116 -14.69 -2.83 1.16
CA GLY A 116 -14.90 -2.93 -0.26
C GLY A 116 -13.72 -3.58 -0.95
N VAL A 117 -13.98 -4.15 -2.13
CA VAL A 117 -12.97 -4.79 -2.99
C VAL A 117 -13.24 -4.38 -4.42
N VAL A 118 -12.21 -3.88 -5.11
CA VAL A 118 -12.25 -3.51 -6.53
C VAL A 118 -11.35 -4.46 -7.31
N PRO A 119 -11.91 -5.41 -8.07
CA PRO A 119 -11.15 -6.35 -8.87
C PRO A 119 -10.29 -5.68 -9.95
N LEU A 120 -9.06 -6.18 -10.14
CA LEU A 120 -8.13 -5.72 -11.17
C LEU A 120 -7.95 -6.73 -12.31
N SER A 121 -8.19 -8.01 -12.04
CA SER A 121 -8.02 -9.09 -13.02
C SER A 121 -9.34 -9.81 -13.31
N PRO A 122 -9.56 -10.30 -14.53
CA PRO A 122 -10.75 -11.08 -14.90
C PRO A 122 -10.89 -12.38 -14.08
N THR A 123 -9.77 -12.98 -13.70
CA THR A 123 -9.69 -14.21 -12.88
C THR A 123 -10.28 -14.04 -11.48
N TRP A 124 -10.48 -12.80 -11.03
CA TRP A 124 -11.10 -12.52 -9.73
C TRP A 124 -12.49 -13.13 -9.57
N ARG A 125 -13.28 -13.14 -10.63
CA ARG A 125 -14.70 -13.58 -10.61
C ARG A 125 -14.87 -15.08 -10.37
N SER A 126 -13.85 -15.88 -10.69
CA SER A 126 -13.92 -17.34 -10.52
C SER A 126 -13.71 -17.78 -9.07
N ASN A 127 -13.08 -16.94 -8.25
CA ASN A 127 -12.58 -17.28 -6.91
C ASN A 127 -11.72 -18.56 -6.88
N GLN A 128 -11.21 -18.97 -8.04
CA GLN A 128 -10.40 -20.17 -8.24
C GLN A 128 -9.23 -19.86 -9.18
N LEU A 129 -8.09 -20.41 -8.88
CA LEU A 129 -6.83 -20.19 -9.62
C LEU A 129 -6.19 -21.52 -9.96
N ASP A 130 -5.66 -21.64 -11.15
CA ASP A 130 -4.75 -22.71 -11.50
C ASP A 130 -3.32 -22.41 -11.00
N ALA A 131 -2.44 -23.40 -11.07
CA ALA A 131 -1.06 -23.23 -10.68
C ALA A 131 -0.43 -22.07 -11.48
N ARG A 132 0.25 -21.15 -10.79
CA ARG A 132 0.87 -19.92 -11.32
C ARG A 132 -0.12 -18.87 -11.86
N GLN A 133 -1.42 -19.13 -11.79
CA GLN A 133 -2.43 -18.12 -12.12
C GLN A 133 -2.60 -17.14 -10.95
N GLN A 134 -2.90 -15.89 -11.26
CA GLN A 134 -3.06 -14.85 -10.24
C GLN A 134 -4.40 -14.12 -10.38
N ALA A 135 -4.92 -13.67 -9.26
CA ALA A 135 -6.02 -12.73 -9.16
C ALA A 135 -5.61 -11.56 -8.28
N ALA A 136 -5.83 -10.34 -8.77
CA ALA A 136 -5.48 -9.12 -8.06
C ALA A 136 -6.69 -8.21 -7.88
N ALA A 137 -6.73 -7.49 -6.75
CA ALA A 137 -7.73 -6.48 -6.44
C ALA A 137 -7.15 -5.37 -5.55
N ILE A 138 -7.82 -4.22 -5.53
CA ILE A 138 -7.62 -3.19 -4.52
C ILE A 138 -8.67 -3.39 -3.43
N TYR A 139 -8.20 -3.57 -2.21
CA TYR A 139 -9.01 -3.66 -1.00
C TYR A 139 -9.11 -2.29 -0.35
N LEU A 140 -10.31 -1.96 0.11
CA LEU A 140 -10.59 -0.77 0.86
C LEU A 140 -10.81 -1.17 2.33
N PHE A 141 -10.13 -0.49 3.23
CA PHE A 141 -10.33 -0.63 4.67
C PHE A 141 -10.74 0.70 5.27
N GLU A 142 -11.37 0.67 6.44
CA GLU A 142 -11.55 1.88 7.24
C GLU A 142 -10.22 2.60 7.48
N PRO A 143 -10.22 3.93 7.63
CA PRO A 143 -9.01 4.68 7.97
C PRO A 143 -8.47 4.26 9.35
N GLY A 144 -7.15 4.35 9.54
CA GLY A 144 -6.49 4.05 10.81
C GLY A 144 -5.44 2.94 10.76
N ILE A 145 -5.27 2.26 9.63
CA ILE A 145 -4.13 1.35 9.43
C ILE A 145 -2.85 2.17 9.29
N SER A 146 -1.89 1.97 10.18
CA SER A 146 -0.61 2.67 10.15
C SER A 146 0.41 1.87 9.36
N VAL A 147 0.80 2.37 8.19
CA VAL A 147 1.86 1.77 7.36
C VAL A 147 3.28 2.04 7.90
N ARG A 148 3.41 2.89 8.91
CA ARG A 148 4.69 3.19 9.58
C ARG A 148 4.96 2.32 10.79
N GLU A 149 4.01 1.49 11.17
CA GLU A 149 4.08 0.64 12.36
C GLU A 149 3.91 -0.82 12.00
N GLN A 150 4.08 -1.66 12.99
CA GLN A 150 3.82 -3.09 12.82
C GLN A 150 2.36 -3.32 12.46
N LEU A 151 2.15 -4.12 11.45
CA LEU A 151 0.87 -4.66 11.10
C LEU A 151 1.00 -6.14 10.74
N ALA A 152 -0.06 -6.88 11.00
CA ALA A 152 -0.18 -8.27 10.62
C ALA A 152 -1.30 -8.41 9.59
N VAL A 153 -1.04 -9.22 8.57
CA VAL A 153 -2.05 -9.60 7.59
C VAL A 153 -2.56 -10.98 7.94
N GLY A 154 -3.88 -11.11 8.08
CA GLY A 154 -4.55 -12.37 8.37
C GLY A 154 -5.32 -12.89 7.17
N TYR A 155 -5.36 -14.21 7.02
CA TYR A 155 -6.16 -14.91 6.02
C TYR A 155 -6.41 -16.37 6.47
N GLN A 156 -7.67 -16.80 6.50
CA GLN A 156 -8.07 -18.17 6.88
C GLN A 156 -7.48 -18.66 8.22
N GLY A 157 -7.47 -17.80 9.22
CA GLY A 157 -6.92 -18.12 10.54
C GLY A 157 -5.38 -18.08 10.62
N LEU A 158 -4.68 -17.92 9.51
CA LEU A 158 -3.25 -17.66 9.47
C LEU A 158 -2.98 -16.18 9.65
N SER A 159 -1.84 -15.83 10.22
CA SER A 159 -1.39 -14.44 10.37
C SER A 159 0.08 -14.30 9.98
N SER A 160 0.43 -13.22 9.33
CA SER A 160 1.79 -12.90 8.91
C SER A 160 2.16 -11.49 9.33
N ASP A 161 3.32 -11.34 9.96
CA ASP A 161 3.97 -10.08 10.32
C ASP A 161 5.01 -9.63 9.28
N ALA A 162 4.93 -10.17 8.06
CA ALA A 162 5.91 -9.94 6.99
C ALA A 162 6.16 -8.43 6.73
N TRP A 163 5.15 -7.58 6.93
CA TRP A 163 5.28 -6.12 6.86
C TRP A 163 6.31 -5.55 7.83
N THR A 164 6.40 -6.08 9.04
CA THR A 164 7.34 -5.62 10.07
C THR A 164 8.78 -5.68 9.58
N ARG A 165 9.12 -6.65 8.75
CA ARG A 165 10.46 -6.79 8.15
C ARG A 165 10.77 -5.65 7.16
N SER A 166 9.76 -5.13 6.49
CA SER A 166 9.92 -4.04 5.53
C SER A 166 10.07 -2.67 6.19
N LEU A 167 9.63 -2.48 7.44
CA LEU A 167 9.63 -1.18 8.12
C LEU A 167 11.01 -0.54 8.17
N ARG A 168 12.04 -1.30 8.54
CA ARG A 168 13.43 -0.78 8.60
C ARG A 168 13.90 -0.29 7.24
N LEU A 169 13.61 -1.05 6.18
CA LEU A 169 13.97 -0.68 4.82
C LEU A 169 13.24 0.59 4.38
N LEU A 170 11.95 0.68 4.67
CA LEU A 170 11.13 1.86 4.38
C LEU A 170 11.65 3.11 5.11
N ASP A 171 12.03 3.00 6.38
CA ASP A 171 12.58 4.12 7.16
C ASP A 171 13.94 4.58 6.63
N GLN A 172 14.81 3.64 6.29
CA GLN A 172 16.10 3.95 5.66
C GLN A 172 15.93 4.66 4.32
N GLU A 173 15.04 4.14 3.47
CA GLU A 173 14.80 4.76 2.16
C GLU A 173 14.13 6.14 2.29
N ARG A 174 13.23 6.32 3.25
CA ARG A 174 12.61 7.62 3.54
C ARG A 174 13.66 8.68 3.88
N ALA A 175 14.64 8.34 4.70
CA ALA A 175 15.76 9.25 5.02
C ALA A 175 16.61 9.56 3.78
N ARG A 176 16.91 8.56 2.94
CA ARG A 176 17.67 8.73 1.69
C ARG A 176 16.93 9.60 0.67
N VAL A 177 15.62 9.38 0.50
CA VAL A 177 14.77 10.17 -0.40
C VAL A 177 14.80 11.65 -0.02
N ARG A 178 14.65 11.95 1.28
CA ARG A 178 14.74 13.33 1.77
C ARG A 178 16.11 13.97 1.52
N ALA A 179 17.19 13.23 1.77
CA ALA A 179 18.55 13.70 1.54
C ALA A 179 18.80 13.99 0.05
N ARG A 180 18.34 13.14 -0.86
CA ARG A 180 18.46 13.34 -2.33
C ARG A 180 17.69 14.60 -2.75
N ALA A 181 16.45 14.74 -2.33
CA ALA A 181 15.64 15.93 -2.66
C ALA A 181 16.25 17.22 -2.15
N GLN A 182 16.79 17.22 -0.93
CA GLN A 182 17.49 18.39 -0.36
C GLN A 182 18.78 18.73 -1.13
N SER A 183 19.53 17.71 -1.56
CA SER A 183 20.76 17.91 -2.34
C SER A 183 20.48 18.52 -3.70
N GLU A 184 19.39 18.11 -4.36
CA GLU A 184 18.99 18.65 -5.66
C GLU A 184 18.49 20.08 -5.51
N ALA A 185 17.63 20.36 -4.54
CA ALA A 185 17.15 21.70 -4.26
C ALA A 185 18.31 22.70 -3.98
N LYS A 186 19.39 22.26 -3.31
CA LYS A 186 20.59 23.09 -3.08
C LYS A 186 21.37 23.34 -4.37
N ARG A 187 21.44 22.38 -5.30
CA ARG A 187 22.11 22.56 -6.59
C ARG A 187 21.35 23.56 -7.45
N ASP A 188 20.02 23.46 -7.49
CA ASP A 188 19.17 24.35 -8.29
C ASP A 188 19.17 25.79 -7.75
N SER A 189 19.30 25.97 -6.43
CA SER A 189 19.37 27.29 -5.79
C SER A 189 20.77 27.91 -5.82
N GLY A 190 21.81 27.15 -6.11
CA GLY A 190 23.19 27.59 -6.17
C GLY A 190 23.76 27.80 -7.59
N ALA A 191 22.94 27.67 -8.63
CA ALA A 191 23.34 28.04 -10.00
C ALA A 191 23.29 29.57 -10.16
N PRO A 192 24.40 30.24 -10.61
CA PRO A 192 24.49 31.69 -10.78
C PRO A 192 23.61 32.20 -11.93
#